data_39d89283425110233a5dd1fa282429b0
#
_entry.id   39d89283425110233a5dd1fa282429b0
#
_cell.length_a   1.000
_cell.length_b   1.000
_cell.length_c   1.000
_cell.angle_alpha   90.00
_cell.angle_beta   90.00
_cell.angle_gamma   90.00
#
_symmetry.space_group_name_H-M   'P 1'
#
loop_
_entity.id
_entity.type
_entity.pdbx_description
1 polymer ?
#
loop_
_entity_poly.entity_id
_entity_poly.type
_entity_poly.pdbx_seq_one_letter_code
_entity_poly.pdbx_strand_id
1 'polypeptide(L)'
;MHTLPQTLELSRREFDRNLTGLTDEDARKRIEPMNCISWIIAHVANQHRSFFVDWPAGRETDARYKPYGYGAPASQPPLEEALALWRDACRDSDAWLQSADEAALAQVTPFFQENLGTLLVRCISHTWCHTGEISSIRQLLGHRAAQFVDMYDWQYPGMSA
;
A
#
# COMPACT_ATOMS: atom_id res chain seq x y z
N MET A 1 -19.64 6.46 -2.50
CA MET A 1 -18.26 5.97 -2.80
C MET A 1 -18.40 4.61 -3.49
N HIS A 2 -17.66 4.37 -4.57
CA HIS A 2 -17.64 3.09 -5.27
C HIS A 2 -17.00 1.99 -4.39
N THR A 3 -17.39 0.72 -4.60
CA THR A 3 -16.94 -0.43 -3.78
C THR A 3 -15.41 -0.65 -3.83
N LEU A 4 -14.76 -0.42 -4.98
CA LEU A 4 -13.32 -0.62 -5.12
C LEU A 4 -12.47 0.32 -4.26
N PRO A 5 -12.70 1.65 -4.23
CA PRO A 5 -12.03 2.54 -3.28
C PRO A 5 -12.20 2.12 -1.81
N GLN A 6 -13.41 1.69 -1.43
CA GLN A 6 -13.67 1.20 -0.06
C GLN A 6 -12.87 -0.08 0.26
N THR A 7 -12.73 -0.99 -0.73
CA THR A 7 -11.90 -2.19 -0.57
C THR A 7 -10.42 -1.84 -0.44
N LEU A 8 -9.94 -0.81 -1.15
CA LEU A 8 -8.58 -0.32 -0.96
C LEU A 8 -8.37 0.27 0.43
N GLU A 9 -9.32 1.05 0.95
CA GLU A 9 -9.26 1.58 2.32
C GLU A 9 -9.18 0.45 3.36
N LEU A 10 -9.95 -0.63 3.17
CA LEU A 10 -9.84 -1.82 4.01
C LEU A 10 -8.43 -2.42 3.97
N SER A 11 -7.86 -2.59 2.78
CA SER A 11 -6.51 -3.16 2.65
C SER A 11 -5.43 -2.26 3.29
N ARG A 12 -5.56 -0.93 3.18
CA ARG A 12 -4.68 0.05 3.84
C ARG A 12 -4.76 -0.05 5.36
N ARG A 13 -5.97 -0.14 5.91
CA ARG A 13 -6.19 -0.28 7.35
C ARG A 13 -5.56 -1.54 7.90
N GLU A 14 -5.69 -2.66 7.21
CA GLU A 14 -5.05 -3.91 7.62
C GLU A 14 -3.52 -3.87 7.47
N PHE A 15 -3.02 -3.19 6.44
CA PHE A 15 -1.59 -2.92 6.29
C PHE A 15 -1.07 -2.11 7.48
N ASP A 16 -1.71 -0.99 7.84
CA ASP A 16 -1.34 -0.15 8.99
C ASP A 16 -1.38 -0.92 10.31
N ARG A 17 -2.43 -1.74 10.52
CA ARG A 17 -2.55 -2.60 11.71
C ARG A 17 -1.34 -3.53 11.84
N ASN A 18 -0.88 -4.07 10.72
CA ASN A 18 0.28 -4.96 10.69
C ASN A 18 1.62 -4.22 10.95
N LEU A 19 1.65 -2.90 10.86
CA LEU A 19 2.83 -2.07 11.18
C LEU A 19 2.89 -1.65 12.64
N THR A 20 1.82 -1.84 13.41
CA THR A 20 1.74 -1.40 14.81
C THR A 20 2.82 -2.04 15.67
N GLY A 21 3.53 -1.20 16.45
CA GLY A 21 4.54 -1.66 17.41
C GLY A 21 5.87 -2.11 16.77
N LEU A 22 6.10 -1.83 15.48
CA LEU A 22 7.41 -2.04 14.86
C LEU A 22 8.44 -1.05 15.41
N THR A 23 9.64 -1.55 15.72
CA THR A 23 10.82 -0.72 15.99
C THR A 23 11.59 -0.46 14.70
N ASP A 24 12.41 0.60 14.66
CA ASP A 24 13.30 0.87 13.52
C ASP A 24 14.28 -0.29 13.28
N GLU A 25 14.79 -0.88 14.35
CA GLU A 25 15.69 -2.02 14.28
C GLU A 25 15.04 -3.22 13.57
N ASP A 26 13.84 -3.63 13.99
CA ASP A 26 13.12 -4.74 13.38
C ASP A 26 12.70 -4.44 11.94
N ALA A 27 12.23 -3.22 11.68
CA ALA A 27 11.77 -2.83 10.35
C ALA A 27 12.90 -2.82 9.33
N ARG A 28 14.11 -2.55 9.74
CA ARG A 28 15.31 -2.50 8.88
C ARG A 28 16.05 -3.82 8.81
N LYS A 29 15.75 -4.76 9.71
CA LYS A 29 16.41 -6.06 9.72
C LYS A 29 16.06 -6.86 8.48
N ARG A 30 17.07 -7.23 7.72
CA ARG A 30 16.91 -8.00 6.50
C ARG A 30 17.09 -9.48 6.76
N ILE A 31 16.17 -10.31 6.29
CA ILE A 31 16.24 -11.77 6.31
C ILE A 31 16.42 -12.21 4.86
N GLU A 32 17.65 -12.52 4.47
CA GLU A 32 17.97 -12.88 3.09
C GLU A 32 17.16 -14.11 2.61
N PRO A 33 16.65 -14.11 1.38
CA PRO A 33 16.82 -13.09 0.32
C PRO A 33 15.75 -12.00 0.32
N MET A 34 14.89 -11.91 1.34
CA MET A 34 13.75 -11.01 1.41
C MET A 34 14.18 -9.53 1.58
N ASN A 35 13.32 -8.63 1.19
CA ASN A 35 13.45 -7.22 1.55
C ASN A 35 13.10 -7.01 3.04
N CYS A 36 13.61 -5.95 3.65
CA CYS A 36 13.22 -5.58 5.00
C CYS A 36 11.85 -4.88 5.01
N ILE A 37 11.18 -4.86 6.16
CA ILE A 37 9.83 -4.30 6.30
C ILE A 37 9.78 -2.82 5.89
N SER A 38 10.76 -2.00 6.27
CA SER A 38 10.78 -0.58 5.91
C SER A 38 10.91 -0.37 4.40
N TRP A 39 11.65 -1.21 3.67
CA TRP A 39 11.66 -1.18 2.21
C TRP A 39 10.30 -1.56 1.62
N ILE A 40 9.65 -2.59 2.15
CA ILE A 40 8.32 -3.04 1.70
C ILE A 40 7.28 -1.93 1.90
N ILE A 41 7.30 -1.22 3.04
CA ILE A 41 6.41 -0.08 3.29
C ILE A 41 6.59 0.99 2.20
N ALA A 42 7.83 1.38 1.93
CA ALA A 42 8.13 2.39 0.90
C ALA A 42 7.79 1.90 -0.52
N HIS A 43 7.90 0.59 -0.79
CA HIS A 43 7.50 -0.03 -2.04
C HIS A 43 5.98 0.00 -2.26
N VAL A 44 5.20 -0.31 -1.24
CA VAL A 44 3.73 -0.20 -1.31
C VAL A 44 3.33 1.27 -1.48
N ALA A 45 4.00 2.19 -0.77
CA ALA A 45 3.80 3.63 -0.94
C ALA A 45 4.11 4.12 -2.37
N ASN A 46 5.18 3.61 -2.99
CA ASN A 46 5.52 3.91 -4.39
C ASN A 46 4.35 3.57 -5.34
N GLN A 47 3.75 2.40 -5.20
CA GLN A 47 2.64 1.99 -6.05
C GLN A 47 1.41 2.89 -5.85
N HIS A 48 1.04 3.19 -4.59
CA HIS A 48 -0.08 4.09 -4.29
C HIS A 48 0.14 5.48 -4.87
N ARG A 49 1.34 6.04 -4.68
CA ARG A 49 1.73 7.33 -5.23
C ARG A 49 1.63 7.37 -6.75
N SER A 50 2.22 6.38 -7.40
CA SER A 50 2.23 6.27 -8.86
C SER A 50 0.82 6.16 -9.42
N PHE A 51 0.01 5.21 -8.92
CA PHE A 51 -1.27 4.85 -9.52
C PHE A 51 -2.37 5.88 -9.28
N PHE A 52 -2.37 6.54 -8.12
CA PHE A 52 -3.51 7.38 -7.72
C PHE A 52 -3.19 8.86 -7.59
N VAL A 53 -1.94 9.24 -7.73
CA VAL A 53 -1.54 10.66 -7.62
C VAL A 53 -0.79 11.14 -8.85
N ASP A 54 0.31 10.49 -9.20
CA ASP A 54 1.19 11.02 -10.23
C ASP A 54 0.72 10.66 -11.65
N TRP A 55 0.42 9.40 -11.91
CA TRP A 55 0.02 8.95 -13.24
C TRP A 55 -1.34 9.49 -13.72
N PRO A 56 -2.40 9.57 -12.87
CA PRO A 56 -3.62 10.24 -13.27
C PRO A 56 -3.44 11.71 -13.60
N ALA A 57 -2.44 12.36 -12.99
CA ALA A 57 -2.05 13.74 -13.29
C ALA A 57 -1.07 13.88 -14.48
N GLY A 58 -0.79 12.79 -15.21
CA GLY A 58 0.13 12.79 -16.35
C GLY A 58 1.60 13.00 -15.95
N ARG A 59 1.97 12.75 -14.70
CA ARG A 59 3.33 12.93 -14.19
C ARG A 59 4.04 11.60 -13.98
N GLU A 60 5.36 11.59 -14.12
CA GLU A 60 6.18 10.50 -13.62
C GLU A 60 6.09 10.40 -12.09
N THR A 61 6.33 9.19 -11.58
CA THR A 61 6.40 8.96 -10.12
C THR A 61 7.40 9.92 -9.47
N ASP A 62 6.98 10.56 -8.38
CA ASP A 62 7.81 11.46 -7.56
C ASP A 62 9.16 10.79 -7.22
N ALA A 63 10.24 11.54 -7.36
CA ALA A 63 11.61 11.06 -7.20
C ALA A 63 11.88 10.39 -5.85
N ARG A 64 11.19 10.80 -4.78
CA ARG A 64 11.33 10.21 -3.42
C ARG A 64 10.91 8.74 -3.37
N TYR A 65 9.99 8.34 -4.25
CA TYR A 65 9.45 6.97 -4.30
C TYR A 65 10.18 6.08 -5.29
N LYS A 66 10.87 6.64 -6.29
CA LYS A 66 11.57 5.86 -7.35
C LYS A 66 12.54 4.79 -6.81
N PRO A 67 13.29 5.01 -5.70
CA PRO A 67 14.18 3.99 -5.14
C PRO A 67 13.48 2.71 -4.66
N TYR A 68 12.16 2.73 -4.53
CA TYR A 68 11.35 1.64 -4.02
C TYR A 68 10.40 1.04 -5.07
N GLY A 69 10.62 1.36 -6.35
CA GLY A 69 9.84 0.82 -7.46
C GLY A 69 10.09 -0.67 -7.70
N TYR A 70 9.28 -1.27 -8.57
CA TYR A 70 9.45 -2.66 -8.97
C TYR A 70 10.84 -2.89 -9.57
N GLY A 71 11.56 -3.92 -9.08
CA GLY A 71 12.92 -4.24 -9.50
C GLY A 71 14.01 -3.32 -8.95
N ALA A 72 13.69 -2.36 -8.09
CA ALA A 72 14.68 -1.54 -7.42
C ALA A 72 15.54 -2.37 -6.45
N PRO A 73 16.83 -1.99 -6.26
CA PRO A 73 17.71 -2.70 -5.35
C PRO A 73 17.18 -2.69 -3.92
N ALA A 74 17.42 -3.79 -3.21
CA ALA A 74 17.12 -3.87 -1.79
C ALA A 74 17.91 -2.81 -1.01
N SER A 75 17.23 -2.12 -0.11
CA SER A 75 17.81 -1.14 0.80
C SER A 75 17.16 -1.23 2.19
N GLN A 76 17.62 -0.44 3.15
CA GLN A 76 17.15 -0.46 4.52
C GLN A 76 16.84 0.98 4.98
N PRO A 77 15.80 1.63 4.41
CA PRO A 77 15.46 2.99 4.80
C PRO A 77 15.05 3.03 6.29
N PRO A 78 15.24 4.17 6.96
CA PRO A 78 14.68 4.38 8.29
C PRO A 78 13.16 4.15 8.29
N LEU A 79 12.64 3.52 9.34
CA LEU A 79 11.21 3.23 9.45
C LEU A 79 10.35 4.50 9.33
N GLU A 80 10.74 5.58 9.98
CA GLU A 80 9.97 6.83 9.93
C GLU A 80 9.94 7.45 8.53
N GLU A 81 11.02 7.32 7.75
CA GLU A 81 11.05 7.74 6.34
C GLU A 81 10.05 6.93 5.51
N ALA A 82 10.07 5.60 5.65
CA ALA A 82 9.15 4.71 4.94
C ALA A 82 7.68 4.98 5.33
N LEU A 83 7.41 5.18 6.61
CA LEU A 83 6.07 5.54 7.10
C LEU A 83 5.61 6.92 6.63
N ALA A 84 6.53 7.89 6.51
CA ALA A 84 6.19 9.20 5.95
C ALA A 84 5.78 9.10 4.49
N LEU A 85 6.54 8.35 3.67
CA LEU A 85 6.16 8.08 2.28
C LEU A 85 4.78 7.40 2.18
N TRP A 86 4.52 6.42 3.02
CA TRP A 86 3.23 5.72 3.05
C TRP A 86 2.08 6.67 3.40
N ARG A 87 2.21 7.42 4.49
CA ARG A 87 1.19 8.40 4.92
C ARG A 87 0.94 9.48 3.88
N ASP A 88 2.00 10.00 3.24
CA ASP A 88 1.88 10.99 2.17
C ASP A 88 1.14 10.42 0.95
N ALA A 89 1.48 9.21 0.50
CA ALA A 89 0.83 8.57 -0.64
C ALA A 89 -0.67 8.30 -0.37
N CYS A 90 -1.03 7.85 0.82
CA CYS A 90 -2.42 7.66 1.22
C CYS A 90 -3.19 8.98 1.26
N ARG A 91 -2.70 9.98 1.99
CA ARG A 91 -3.34 11.30 2.12
C ARG A 91 -3.56 11.96 0.75
N ASP A 92 -2.55 11.96 -0.10
CA ASP A 92 -2.59 12.64 -1.39
C ASP A 92 -3.53 11.97 -2.40
N SER A 93 -3.85 10.68 -2.21
CA SER A 93 -4.81 9.94 -3.04
C SER A 93 -6.24 9.91 -2.48
N ASP A 94 -6.45 10.26 -1.21
CA ASP A 94 -7.76 10.13 -0.55
C ASP A 94 -8.87 10.93 -1.23
N ALA A 95 -8.60 12.18 -1.61
CA ALA A 95 -9.60 13.03 -2.25
C ALA A 95 -10.11 12.43 -3.57
N TRP A 96 -9.20 11.87 -4.38
CA TRP A 96 -9.55 11.19 -5.62
C TRP A 96 -10.35 9.91 -5.33
N LEU A 97 -9.88 9.08 -4.42
CA LEU A 97 -10.54 7.81 -4.08
C LEU A 97 -11.97 8.03 -3.56
N GLN A 98 -12.20 9.07 -2.76
CA GLN A 98 -13.53 9.41 -2.24
C GLN A 98 -14.50 9.88 -3.32
N SER A 99 -14.00 10.52 -4.37
CA SER A 99 -14.80 11.06 -5.48
C SER A 99 -14.88 10.12 -6.69
N ALA A 100 -14.12 9.02 -6.71
CA ALA A 100 -14.07 8.12 -7.86
C ALA A 100 -15.42 7.47 -8.14
N ASP A 101 -15.92 7.72 -9.35
CA ASP A 101 -17.10 7.10 -9.94
C ASP A 101 -16.71 6.17 -11.11
N GLU A 102 -17.69 5.55 -11.74
CA GLU A 102 -17.48 4.67 -12.89
C GLU A 102 -16.69 5.34 -14.03
N ALA A 103 -16.94 6.62 -14.29
CA ALA A 103 -16.25 7.35 -15.35
C ALA A 103 -14.78 7.59 -15.00
N ALA A 104 -14.50 7.94 -13.74
CA ALA A 104 -13.12 8.08 -13.24
C ALA A 104 -12.38 6.75 -13.27
N LEU A 105 -13.04 5.65 -12.87
CA LEU A 105 -12.43 4.31 -12.90
C LEU A 105 -12.14 3.81 -14.32
N ALA A 106 -12.91 4.24 -15.31
CA ALA A 106 -12.70 3.87 -16.71
C ALA A 106 -11.55 4.65 -17.38
N GLN A 107 -11.02 5.71 -16.77
CA GLN A 107 -9.89 6.46 -17.33
C GLN A 107 -8.65 5.61 -17.47
N VAL A 108 -8.03 5.66 -18.66
CA VAL A 108 -6.77 4.98 -18.94
C VAL A 108 -5.60 5.91 -18.66
N THR A 109 -4.61 5.43 -17.90
CA THR A 109 -3.39 6.20 -17.63
C THR A 109 -2.39 6.06 -18.78
N PRO A 110 -1.63 7.12 -19.12
CA PRO A 110 -0.64 7.06 -20.20
C PRO A 110 0.56 6.15 -19.88
N PHE A 111 0.80 5.85 -18.60
CA PHE A 111 1.99 5.14 -18.17
C PHE A 111 1.84 3.61 -18.16
N PHE A 112 0.63 3.09 -18.04
CA PHE A 112 0.41 1.65 -17.90
C PHE A 112 -0.59 1.06 -18.91
N GLN A 113 -1.25 1.92 -19.70
CA GLN A 113 -2.29 1.57 -20.68
C GLN A 113 -3.46 0.74 -20.09
N GLU A 114 -3.63 0.79 -18.77
CA GLU A 114 -4.75 0.20 -18.04
C GLU A 114 -5.63 1.30 -17.45
N ASN A 115 -6.90 1.00 -17.25
CA ASN A 115 -7.81 1.91 -16.57
C ASN A 115 -7.56 1.93 -15.06
N LEU A 116 -7.98 3.02 -14.41
CA LEU A 116 -7.78 3.23 -12.97
C LEU A 116 -8.48 2.18 -12.12
N GLY A 117 -9.62 1.64 -12.58
CA GLY A 117 -10.29 0.52 -11.89
C GLY A 117 -9.42 -0.74 -11.85
N THR A 118 -8.77 -1.08 -12.95
CA THR A 118 -7.80 -2.20 -12.99
C THR A 118 -6.60 -1.93 -12.07
N LEU A 119 -6.07 -0.71 -12.07
CA LEU A 119 -4.97 -0.34 -11.17
C LEU A 119 -5.39 -0.42 -9.70
N LEU A 120 -6.65 -0.10 -9.36
CA LEU A 120 -7.20 -0.31 -8.00
C LEU A 120 -7.18 -1.78 -7.61
N VAL A 121 -7.67 -2.68 -8.46
CA VAL A 121 -7.65 -4.13 -8.19
C VAL A 121 -6.23 -4.63 -7.99
N ARG A 122 -5.29 -4.19 -8.84
CA ARG A 122 -3.86 -4.54 -8.68
C ARG A 122 -3.30 -4.03 -7.36
N CYS A 123 -3.61 -2.79 -6.99
CA CYS A 123 -3.11 -2.18 -5.77
C CYS A 123 -3.65 -2.86 -4.51
N ILE A 124 -4.94 -3.21 -4.49
CA ILE A 124 -5.56 -3.97 -3.41
C ILE A 124 -4.83 -5.31 -3.23
N SER A 125 -4.68 -6.07 -4.32
CA SER A 125 -4.01 -7.38 -4.29
C SER A 125 -2.55 -7.27 -3.85
N HIS A 126 -1.82 -6.26 -4.33
CA HIS A 126 -0.44 -5.98 -3.99
C HIS A 126 -0.28 -5.60 -2.50
N THR A 127 -1.17 -4.75 -1.98
CA THR A 127 -1.18 -4.37 -0.57
C THR A 127 -1.40 -5.60 0.32
N TRP A 128 -2.35 -6.48 -0.02
CA TRP A 128 -2.57 -7.72 0.72
C TRP A 128 -1.38 -8.69 0.64
N CYS A 129 -0.75 -8.81 -0.53
CA CYS A 129 0.44 -9.64 -0.70
C CYS A 129 1.54 -9.19 0.27
N HIS A 130 1.85 -7.91 0.29
CA HIS A 130 2.89 -7.36 1.17
C HIS A 130 2.48 -7.31 2.65
N THR A 131 1.19 -7.19 2.96
CA THR A 131 0.70 -7.37 4.33
C THR A 131 1.04 -8.78 4.86
N GLY A 132 0.82 -9.81 4.05
CA GLY A 132 1.20 -11.18 4.39
C GLY A 132 2.70 -11.38 4.50
N GLU A 133 3.49 -10.77 3.61
CA GLU A 133 4.96 -10.81 3.64
C GLU A 133 5.50 -10.18 4.92
N ILE A 134 5.03 -8.98 5.29
CA ILE A 134 5.40 -8.31 6.54
C ILE A 134 5.03 -9.18 7.76
N SER A 135 3.83 -9.76 7.76
CA SER A 135 3.41 -10.66 8.85
C SER A 135 4.36 -11.84 9.01
N SER A 136 4.80 -12.44 7.91
CA SER A 136 5.76 -13.55 7.91
C SER A 136 7.14 -13.12 8.43
N ILE A 137 7.64 -11.95 7.97
CA ILE A 137 8.91 -11.40 8.47
C ILE A 137 8.83 -11.14 9.98
N ARG A 138 7.73 -10.53 10.45
CA ARG A 138 7.51 -10.28 11.87
C ARG A 138 7.56 -11.56 12.71
N GLN A 139 6.95 -12.64 12.24
CA GLN A 139 7.01 -13.94 12.92
C GLN A 139 8.43 -14.49 12.97
N LEU A 140 9.21 -14.36 11.89
CA LEU A 140 10.63 -14.75 11.85
C LEU A 140 11.48 -13.92 12.82
N LEU A 141 11.08 -12.67 13.10
CA LEU A 141 11.70 -11.80 14.10
C LEU A 141 11.25 -12.10 15.54
N GLY A 142 10.34 -13.06 15.74
CA GLY A 142 9.82 -13.44 17.05
C GLY A 142 8.61 -12.64 17.52
N HIS A 143 8.01 -11.81 16.67
CA HIS A 143 6.77 -11.12 17.01
C HIS A 143 5.59 -12.08 17.00
N ARG A 144 4.58 -11.78 17.79
CA ARG A 144 3.30 -12.48 17.69
C ARG A 144 2.69 -12.23 16.30
N ALA A 145 2.14 -13.28 15.69
CA ALA A 145 1.43 -13.14 14.42
C ALA A 145 0.35 -12.04 14.50
N ALA A 146 0.32 -11.17 13.50
CA ALA A 146 -0.77 -10.21 13.40
C ALA A 146 -2.09 -10.98 13.25
N GLN A 147 -3.08 -10.64 14.05
CA GLN A 147 -4.42 -11.12 13.79
C GLN A 147 -4.96 -10.30 12.62
N PHE A 148 -5.00 -10.91 11.44
CA PHE A 148 -5.84 -10.40 10.36
C PHE A 148 -7.28 -10.56 10.83
N VAL A 149 -8.03 -9.50 10.80
CA VAL A 149 -9.45 -9.56 11.09
C VAL A 149 -9.78 -9.38 12.57
N ASP A 150 -10.09 -8.17 12.90
CA ASP A 150 -11.18 -8.01 13.85
C ASP A 150 -12.46 -8.32 13.07
N MET A 151 -13.11 -9.45 13.35
CA MET A 151 -14.27 -9.95 12.58
C MET A 151 -15.41 -8.92 12.49
N TYR A 152 -15.45 -7.94 13.39
CA TYR A 152 -16.48 -6.91 13.42
C TYR A 152 -16.25 -5.75 12.44
N ASP A 153 -15.05 -5.58 11.92
CA ASP A 153 -14.70 -4.50 10.98
C ASP A 153 -14.83 -4.90 9.50
N TRP A 154 -15.05 -6.18 9.23
CA TRP A 154 -15.15 -6.72 7.88
C TRP A 154 -16.60 -6.78 7.43
N GLN A 155 -17.16 -5.64 7.06
CA GLN A 155 -18.48 -5.60 6.47
C GLN A 155 -18.40 -5.31 4.97
N TYR A 156 -19.16 -6.05 4.20
CA TYR A 156 -19.30 -5.73 2.77
C TYR A 156 -19.92 -4.34 2.64
N PRO A 157 -19.26 -3.43 1.88
CA PRO A 157 -19.78 -2.07 1.72
C PRO A 157 -21.21 -2.07 1.17
N GLY A 158 -22.14 -1.41 1.86
CA GLY A 158 -23.55 -1.33 1.45
C GLY A 158 -24.49 -2.31 2.16
N MET A 159 -24.00 -3.19 3.02
CA MET A 159 -24.85 -3.95 3.94
C MET A 159 -24.93 -3.18 5.27
N SER A 160 -26.10 -2.61 5.56
CA SER A 160 -26.43 -2.18 6.93
C SER A 160 -26.60 -3.42 7.80
N ALA A 161 -25.99 -3.40 8.99
CA ALA A 161 -26.26 -4.38 10.02
C ALA A 161 -27.73 -4.35 10.43
#